data_39d5d40502085d4a03df5cf5dc062955
#
_entry.id   39d5d40502085d4a03df5cf5dc062955
#
_cell.length_a   1.000
_cell.length_b   1.000
_cell.length_c   1.000
_cell.angle_alpha   90.00
_cell.angle_beta   90.00
_cell.angle_gamma   90.00
#
_symmetry.space_group_name_H-M   'P 1'
#
loop_
_entity.id
_entity.type
_entity.pdbx_description
1 polymer ?
#
loop_
_entity_poly.entity_id
_entity_poly.type
_entity_poly.pdbx_seq_one_letter_code
_entity_poly.pdbx_strand_id
1 'polypeptide(L)'
;MEVASNLRSDDLREVVEGHGLDPMILLPMAAQEGSAVYFTVPDGKTAGLAGVGEGGAIWMLCTPEIHRYPITFAREAKRFVDSREEPLLWNIVDCRNTVHLKLLKFLGFKFLRKVKNGPYNLDFIEFCRVRRC
;
A
#
# COMPACT_ATOMS: atom_id res chain seq x y z
N MET A 1 5.91 -15.92 4.95
CA MET A 1 4.90 -14.91 5.36
C MET A 1 3.66 -15.05 4.48
N GLU A 2 2.49 -15.10 5.10
CA GLU A 2 1.21 -15.34 4.40
C GLU A 2 0.87 -14.26 3.38
N VAL A 3 1.03 -12.97 3.73
CA VAL A 3 0.72 -11.87 2.81
C VAL A 3 1.63 -11.94 1.60
N ALA A 4 2.94 -12.15 1.80
CA ALA A 4 3.91 -12.18 0.70
C ALA A 4 3.62 -13.29 -0.30
N SER A 5 3.13 -14.44 0.16
CA SER A 5 2.83 -15.59 -0.71
C SER A 5 1.44 -15.52 -1.36
N ASN A 6 0.59 -14.56 -0.95
CA ASN A 6 -0.80 -14.46 -1.41
C ASN A 6 -1.17 -13.05 -1.90
N LEU A 7 -0.22 -12.28 -2.41
CA LEU A 7 -0.51 -10.94 -2.90
C LEU A 7 -1.48 -10.96 -4.07
N ARG A 8 -2.35 -9.94 -4.13
CA ARG A 8 -3.15 -9.67 -5.33
C ARG A 8 -2.20 -9.54 -6.53
N SER A 9 -2.67 -9.95 -7.70
CA SER A 9 -1.82 -9.94 -8.90
C SER A 9 -1.26 -8.54 -9.20
N ASP A 10 -2.05 -7.48 -9.02
CA ASP A 10 -1.58 -6.11 -9.26
C ASP A 10 -0.52 -5.68 -8.23
N ASP A 11 -0.68 -6.07 -6.97
CA ASP A 11 0.30 -5.76 -5.93
C ASP A 11 1.60 -6.54 -6.15
N LEU A 12 1.49 -7.82 -6.53
CA LEU A 12 2.66 -8.62 -6.87
C LEU A 12 3.42 -8.02 -8.06
N ARG A 13 2.70 -7.61 -9.09
CA ARG A 13 3.26 -6.99 -10.29
C ARG A 13 3.98 -5.68 -9.95
N GLU A 14 3.39 -4.86 -9.08
CA GLU A 14 3.99 -3.61 -8.64
C GLU A 14 5.33 -3.86 -7.93
N VAL A 15 5.39 -4.84 -7.03
CA VAL A 15 6.62 -5.17 -6.30
C VAL A 15 7.67 -5.75 -7.23
N VAL A 16 7.31 -6.75 -8.03
CA VAL A 16 8.28 -7.48 -8.87
C VAL A 16 8.69 -6.68 -10.09
N GLU A 17 7.74 -6.22 -10.88
CA GLU A 17 8.02 -5.49 -12.13
C GLU A 17 8.24 -4.00 -11.89
N GLY A 18 7.45 -3.41 -11.01
CA GLY A 18 7.50 -1.97 -10.75
C GLY A 18 8.71 -1.54 -9.94
N HIS A 19 9.10 -2.32 -8.94
CA HIS A 19 10.24 -2.01 -8.07
C HIS A 19 11.42 -2.95 -8.22
N GLY A 20 11.27 -4.08 -8.93
CA GLY A 20 12.32 -5.06 -9.09
C GLY A 20 12.69 -5.79 -7.80
N LEU A 21 11.72 -5.98 -6.91
CA LEU A 21 11.93 -6.59 -5.59
C LEU A 21 11.21 -7.93 -5.46
N ASP A 22 11.69 -8.75 -4.53
CA ASP A 22 11.05 -10.02 -4.17
C ASP A 22 10.18 -9.83 -2.93
N PRO A 23 8.86 -10.02 -3.00
CA PRO A 23 7.99 -9.84 -1.85
C PRO A 23 8.28 -10.81 -0.71
N MET A 24 8.79 -12.00 -1.00
CA MET A 24 9.13 -12.98 0.03
C MET A 24 10.32 -12.54 0.89
N ILE A 25 11.12 -11.61 0.38
CA ILE A 25 12.25 -11.00 1.12
C ILE A 25 11.81 -9.65 1.69
N LEU A 26 11.17 -8.82 0.88
CA LEU A 26 10.81 -7.45 1.23
C LEU A 26 9.82 -7.38 2.40
N LEU A 27 8.74 -8.17 2.35
CA LEU A 27 7.67 -8.05 3.34
C LEU A 27 8.06 -8.50 4.75
N PRO A 28 8.80 -9.61 4.94
CA PRO A 28 9.28 -9.95 6.28
C PRO A 28 10.18 -8.88 6.88
N MET A 29 11.02 -8.23 6.07
CA MET A 29 11.87 -7.13 6.53
C MET A 29 11.03 -5.92 6.91
N ALA A 30 10.06 -5.55 6.07
CA ALA A 30 9.17 -4.42 6.32
C ALA A 30 8.30 -4.65 7.58
N ALA A 31 7.85 -5.90 7.80
CA ALA A 31 7.03 -6.24 8.96
C ALA A 31 7.77 -6.13 10.29
N GLN A 32 9.11 -6.15 10.27
CA GLN A 32 9.93 -5.97 11.47
C GLN A 32 10.10 -4.51 11.85
N GLU A 33 9.78 -3.58 10.95
CA GLU A 33 9.78 -2.16 11.27
C GLU A 33 8.60 -1.83 12.18
N GLY A 34 8.80 -0.98 13.17
CA GLY A 34 7.86 -0.77 14.27
C GLY A 34 6.52 -0.15 13.91
N SER A 35 6.35 0.34 12.67
CA SER A 35 5.11 0.99 12.23
C SER A 35 4.23 0.11 11.35
N ALA A 36 4.61 -1.15 11.10
CA ALA A 36 3.85 -2.04 10.25
C ALA A 36 2.63 -2.61 10.98
N VAL A 37 1.49 -2.66 10.29
CA VAL A 37 0.25 -3.25 10.81
C VAL A 37 -0.34 -4.23 9.81
N TYR A 38 -1.01 -5.26 10.33
CA TYR A 38 -1.77 -6.21 9.53
C TYR A 38 -3.25 -5.83 9.53
N PHE A 39 -3.89 -5.98 8.37
CA PHE A 39 -5.34 -5.87 8.25
C PHE A 39 -5.92 -7.26 8.15
N THR A 40 -6.96 -7.54 8.95
CA THR A 40 -7.70 -8.80 8.87
C THR A 40 -9.13 -8.51 8.45
N VAL A 41 -9.74 -9.46 7.75
CA VAL A 41 -11.16 -9.39 7.38
C VAL A 41 -12.00 -10.16 8.39
N PRO A 42 -13.36 -10.00 8.37
CA PRO A 42 -14.23 -10.62 9.39
C PRO A 42 -14.08 -12.12 9.57
N ASP A 43 -13.64 -12.86 8.56
CA ASP A 43 -13.41 -14.32 8.67
C ASP A 43 -12.04 -14.66 9.29
N GLY A 44 -11.27 -13.67 9.71
CA GLY A 44 -9.96 -13.86 10.36
C GLY A 44 -8.77 -13.96 9.42
N LYS A 45 -8.99 -13.97 8.11
CA LYS A 45 -7.90 -14.04 7.14
C LYS A 45 -7.20 -12.70 7.02
N THR A 46 -5.90 -12.75 6.75
CA THR A 46 -5.10 -11.54 6.55
C THR A 46 -5.38 -10.93 5.18
N ALA A 47 -5.79 -9.67 5.16
CA ALA A 47 -6.11 -8.95 3.93
C ALA A 47 -4.96 -8.09 3.43
N GLY A 48 -4.04 -7.71 4.30
CA GLY A 48 -2.92 -6.88 3.88
C GLY A 48 -1.98 -6.52 5.00
N LEU A 49 -0.91 -5.86 4.60
CA LEU A 49 0.12 -5.32 5.48
C LEU A 49 0.41 -3.90 5.02
N ALA A 50 0.49 -2.98 5.96
CA ALA A 50 0.78 -1.58 5.68
C ALA A 50 1.76 -1.02 6.70
N GLY A 51 2.46 0.03 6.31
CA GLY A 51 3.36 0.71 7.22
C GLY A 51 3.77 2.08 6.69
N VAL A 52 4.50 2.80 7.52
CA VAL A 52 5.07 4.10 7.15
C VAL A 52 6.55 4.05 7.47
N GLY A 53 7.37 4.25 6.45
CA GLY A 53 8.82 4.31 6.59
C GLY A 53 9.30 5.70 6.94
N GLU A 54 10.62 5.84 7.05
CA GLU A 54 11.27 7.11 7.33
C GLU A 54 10.86 8.17 6.30
N GLY A 55 10.63 9.40 6.76
CA GLY A 55 10.22 10.50 5.91
C GLY A 55 8.76 10.47 5.48
N GLY A 56 7.94 9.57 6.05
CA GLY A 56 6.52 9.50 5.74
C GLY A 56 6.16 8.66 4.52
N ALA A 57 7.07 7.81 4.04
CA ALA A 57 6.80 6.93 2.90
C ALA A 57 5.82 5.83 3.31
N ILE A 58 4.55 5.99 2.96
CA ILE A 58 3.49 5.03 3.28
C ILE A 58 3.40 3.96 2.21
N TRP A 59 3.19 2.71 2.65
CA TRP A 59 3.06 1.58 1.75
C TRP A 59 1.98 0.62 2.24
N MET A 60 1.38 -0.12 1.31
CA MET A 60 0.36 -1.12 1.62
C MET A 60 0.38 -2.19 0.53
N LEU A 61 0.36 -3.45 0.95
CA LEU A 61 0.31 -4.60 0.05
C LEU A 61 -0.79 -5.53 0.51
N CYS A 62 -1.64 -5.96 -0.41
CA CYS A 62 -2.89 -6.64 -0.11
C CYS A 62 -2.98 -8.01 -0.74
N THR A 63 -3.79 -8.87 -0.12
CA THR A 63 -4.21 -10.15 -0.66
C THR A 63 -5.57 -10.01 -1.36
N PRO A 64 -6.02 -11.03 -2.13
CA PRO A 64 -7.35 -10.97 -2.76
C PRO A 64 -8.52 -10.87 -1.77
N GLU A 65 -8.29 -11.08 -0.48
CA GLU A 65 -9.34 -11.00 0.55
C GLU A 65 -9.99 -9.62 0.62
N ILE A 66 -9.29 -8.55 0.18
CA ILE A 66 -9.89 -7.21 0.15
C ILE A 66 -11.11 -7.13 -0.79
N HIS A 67 -11.18 -8.00 -1.79
CA HIS A 67 -12.29 -8.02 -2.75
C HIS A 67 -13.55 -8.65 -2.17
N ARG A 68 -13.42 -9.46 -1.10
CA ARG A 68 -14.56 -10.08 -0.41
C ARG A 68 -15.21 -9.11 0.58
N TYR A 69 -14.43 -8.18 1.13
CA TYR A 69 -14.89 -7.23 2.14
C TYR A 69 -14.39 -5.82 1.82
N PRO A 70 -14.75 -5.27 0.65
CA PRO A 70 -14.13 -4.02 0.18
C PRO A 70 -14.45 -2.81 1.07
N ILE A 71 -15.66 -2.72 1.59
CA ILE A 71 -16.07 -1.58 2.42
C ILE A 71 -15.40 -1.66 3.79
N THR A 72 -15.39 -2.84 4.41
CA THR A 72 -14.73 -3.04 5.71
C THR A 72 -13.24 -2.73 5.59
N PHE A 73 -12.59 -3.23 4.53
CA PHE A 73 -11.18 -2.98 4.30
C PHE A 73 -10.90 -1.49 4.10
N ALA A 74 -11.69 -0.81 3.27
CA ALA A 74 -11.49 0.61 3.01
C ALA A 74 -11.62 1.46 4.28
N ARG A 75 -12.58 1.13 5.16
CA ARG A 75 -12.75 1.81 6.44
C ARG A 75 -11.56 1.60 7.37
N GLU A 76 -11.05 0.37 7.44
CA GLU A 76 -9.88 0.08 8.28
C GLU A 76 -8.63 0.78 7.75
N ALA A 77 -8.44 0.80 6.43
CA ALA A 77 -7.35 1.53 5.81
C ALA A 77 -7.44 3.03 6.12
N LYS A 78 -8.64 3.60 6.04
CA LYS A 78 -8.87 5.02 6.38
C LYS A 78 -8.55 5.29 7.84
N ARG A 79 -8.97 4.41 8.74
CA ARG A 79 -8.66 4.54 10.17
C ARG A 79 -7.16 4.54 10.41
N PHE A 80 -6.44 3.65 9.75
CA PHE A 80 -4.98 3.60 9.83
C PHE A 80 -4.34 4.92 9.38
N VAL A 81 -4.71 5.40 8.19
CA VAL A 81 -4.15 6.64 7.64
C VAL A 81 -4.51 7.85 8.50
N ASP A 82 -5.76 7.95 8.95
CA ASP A 82 -6.22 9.08 9.78
C ASP A 82 -5.54 9.09 11.16
N SER A 83 -5.10 7.94 11.64
CA SER A 83 -4.40 7.84 12.93
C SER A 83 -2.93 8.21 12.86
N ARG A 84 -2.36 8.34 11.67
CA ARG A 84 -0.94 8.64 11.52
C ARG A 84 -0.65 10.10 11.87
N GLU A 85 0.49 10.33 12.51
CA GLU A 85 0.89 11.65 13.00
C GLU A 85 1.92 12.35 12.10
N GLU A 86 2.46 11.66 11.10
CA GLU A 86 3.41 12.25 10.17
C GLU A 86 2.77 13.45 9.46
N PRO A 87 3.49 14.59 9.36
CA PRO A 87 2.95 15.78 8.70
C PRO A 87 2.71 15.57 7.21
N LEU A 88 3.45 14.65 6.61
CA LEU A 88 3.33 14.31 5.20
C LEU A 88 3.41 12.78 5.04
N LEU A 89 2.41 12.21 4.37
CA LEU A 89 2.43 10.83 3.88
C LEU A 89 2.54 10.87 2.36
N TRP A 90 3.43 10.07 1.80
CA TRP A 90 3.67 10.09 0.35
C TRP A 90 4.21 8.76 -0.13
N ASN A 91 4.09 8.49 -1.39
CA ASN A 91 4.79 7.43 -2.11
C ASN A 91 4.45 7.52 -3.59
N ILE A 92 4.83 6.49 -4.35
CA ILE A 92 4.45 6.29 -5.73
C ILE A 92 3.66 4.99 -5.84
N VAL A 93 2.75 4.92 -6.80
CA VAL A 93 1.92 3.75 -7.05
C VAL A 93 1.93 3.44 -8.54
N ASP A 94 1.99 2.15 -8.88
CA ASP A 94 1.95 1.69 -10.27
C ASP A 94 0.61 2.11 -10.90
N CYS A 95 0.66 2.80 -12.05
CA CYS A 95 -0.53 3.28 -12.76
C CYS A 95 -1.47 2.15 -13.17
N ARG A 96 -0.99 0.92 -13.25
CA ARG A 96 -1.79 -0.26 -13.56
C ARG A 96 -2.62 -0.77 -12.39
N ASN A 97 -2.27 -0.38 -11.16
CA ASN A 97 -2.94 -0.83 -9.94
C ASN A 97 -4.17 0.03 -9.65
N THR A 98 -5.21 -0.14 -10.47
CA THR A 98 -6.39 0.73 -10.44
C THR A 98 -7.18 0.66 -9.14
N VAL A 99 -7.19 -0.50 -8.47
CA VAL A 99 -7.86 -0.66 -7.17
C VAL A 99 -7.19 0.25 -6.13
N HIS A 100 -5.84 0.26 -6.09
CA HIS A 100 -5.12 1.13 -5.17
C HIS A 100 -5.28 2.61 -5.53
N LEU A 101 -5.36 2.95 -6.82
CA LEU A 101 -5.64 4.34 -7.22
C LEU A 101 -6.98 4.82 -6.66
N LYS A 102 -8.02 4.00 -6.73
CA LYS A 102 -9.34 4.33 -6.17
C LYS A 102 -9.29 4.43 -4.64
N LEU A 103 -8.58 3.50 -4.01
CA LEU A 103 -8.42 3.51 -2.55
C LEU A 103 -7.73 4.78 -2.09
N LEU A 104 -6.64 5.17 -2.75
CA LEU A 104 -5.89 6.38 -2.40
C LEU A 104 -6.76 7.63 -2.47
N LYS A 105 -7.64 7.75 -3.47
CA LYS A 105 -8.60 8.85 -3.55
C LYS A 105 -9.55 8.86 -2.36
N PHE A 106 -10.10 7.70 -2.02
CA PHE A 106 -10.98 7.55 -0.85
C PHE A 106 -10.27 7.94 0.45
N LEU A 107 -8.99 7.60 0.58
CA LEU A 107 -8.18 7.91 1.75
C LEU A 107 -7.76 9.39 1.84
N GLY A 108 -8.07 10.19 0.85
CA GLY A 108 -7.77 11.63 0.86
C GLY A 108 -6.41 12.01 0.29
N PHE A 109 -5.76 11.11 -0.42
CA PHE A 109 -4.49 11.43 -1.08
C PHE A 109 -4.73 12.21 -2.38
N LYS A 110 -3.79 13.07 -2.70
CA LYS A 110 -3.75 13.81 -3.96
C LYS A 110 -2.70 13.20 -4.87
N PHE A 111 -3.01 13.08 -6.15
CA PHE A 111 -2.06 12.65 -7.17
C PHE A 111 -1.32 13.88 -7.70
N LEU A 112 0.00 13.78 -7.81
CA LEU A 112 0.86 14.89 -8.17
C LEU A 112 1.32 14.81 -9.61
N ARG A 113 2.11 13.78 -9.96
CA ARG A 113 2.69 13.65 -11.29
C ARG A 113 3.04 12.21 -11.60
N LYS A 114 3.15 11.89 -12.88
CA LYS A 114 3.66 10.61 -13.35
C LYS A 114 5.18 10.59 -13.28
N VAL A 115 5.74 9.48 -12.86
CA VAL A 115 7.18 9.25 -12.80
C VAL A 115 7.49 7.86 -13.35
N LYS A 116 8.68 7.70 -13.92
CA LYS A 116 9.16 6.38 -14.32
C LYS A 116 9.85 5.71 -13.14
N ASN A 117 9.68 4.41 -12.99
CA ASN A 117 10.25 3.69 -11.85
C ASN A 117 10.60 2.25 -12.19
N GLY A 118 11.63 1.75 -11.50
CA GLY A 118 12.03 0.35 -11.52
C GLY A 118 12.81 -0.09 -12.75
N PRO A 119 13.14 -1.39 -12.82
CA PRO A 119 14.02 -1.92 -13.88
C PRO A 119 13.41 -1.87 -15.27
N TYR A 120 12.07 -1.81 -15.36
CA TYR A 120 11.36 -1.73 -16.65
C TYR A 120 10.89 -0.33 -17.00
N ASN A 121 11.25 0.68 -16.20
CA ASN A 121 10.90 2.08 -16.44
C ASN A 121 9.39 2.27 -16.64
N LEU A 122 8.59 1.68 -15.74
CA LEU A 122 7.14 1.70 -15.81
C LEU A 122 6.55 3.01 -15.27
N ASP A 123 5.34 3.34 -15.71
CA ASP A 123 4.62 4.53 -15.26
C ASP A 123 4.08 4.33 -13.85
N PHE A 124 4.52 5.19 -12.94
CA PHE A 124 3.98 5.33 -11.60
C PHE A 124 3.41 6.73 -11.46
N ILE A 125 2.55 6.91 -10.46
CA ILE A 125 2.05 8.23 -10.10
C ILE A 125 2.42 8.54 -8.65
N GLU A 126 2.96 9.73 -8.44
CA GLU A 126 3.31 10.23 -7.11
C GLU A 126 2.05 10.73 -6.41
N PHE A 127 1.90 10.40 -5.13
CA PHE A 127 0.75 10.83 -4.34
C PHE A 127 1.20 11.31 -2.97
N CYS A 128 0.40 12.19 -2.37
CA CYS A 128 0.67 12.66 -1.02
C CYS A 128 -0.61 13.05 -0.29
N ARG A 129 -0.48 13.08 1.04
CA ARG A 129 -1.51 13.61 1.93
C ARG A 129 -0.82 14.41 3.02
N VAL A 130 -1.19 15.68 3.16
CA VAL A 130 -0.68 16.55 4.22
C VAL A 130 -1.63 16.50 5.40
N ARG A 131 -1.08 16.29 6.60
CA ARG A 131 -1.87 16.32 7.82
C ARG A 131 -2.26 17.75 8.15
N ARG A 132 -3.56 17.94 8.39
CA ARG A 132 -4.05 19.24 8.85
C ARG A 132 -4.11 19.26 10.38
N CYS A 133 -3.65 20.36 10.93
CA CYS A 133 -3.76 20.61 12.37
C CYS A 133 -5.15 21.12 12.73
#